data_9e643add078e59569e0c8b9e26027896
#
_entry.id   9e643add078e59569e0c8b9e26027896
#
_cell.length_a   1.000
_cell.length_b   1.000
_cell.length_c   1.000
_cell.angle_alpha   90.00
_cell.angle_beta   90.00
_cell.angle_gamma   90.00
#
_symmetry.space_group_name_H-M   'P 1'
#
loop_
_entity.id
_entity.type
_entity.pdbx_description
1 polymer ?
#
loop_
_entity_poly.entity_id
_entity_poly.type
_entity_poly.pdbx_seq_one_letter_code
_entity_poly.pdbx_strand_id
1 'polypeptide(L)'
;MFADTDNPEGGLGGPAPRRMAADNRTPTSADRPGRDKLTLSMEISDLYLGMGQDAFERLVRSVSIGKLKTYQMYEGFKVRAHLQKVNTELLRKSVPRFWARVAERDEDFGRDLAQAILVSHLEMITAILDFLGAPHENGFFAKDMDPKPFLTEGWEDRVYQSFRERFPEPLLLFYVNHLRWELLGATELYRPVSPSAA
;
A
#
# COMPACT_ATOMS: atom_id res chain seq x y z
N MET A 1 0.09 58.58 23.04
CA MET A 1 -0.05 59.38 21.83
C MET A 1 -0.63 58.42 20.82
N PHE A 2 -2.00 58.41 20.71
CA PHE A 2 -2.78 59.07 19.65
C PHE A 2 -2.46 58.45 18.27
N ALA A 3 -3.38 57.99 17.46
CA ALA A 3 -4.80 58.23 17.36
C ALA A 3 -5.51 57.10 16.60
N ASP A 4 -6.78 56.96 16.92
CA ASP A 4 -7.88 56.42 16.13
C ASP A 4 -7.98 57.01 14.73
N THR A 5 -8.53 56.23 13.80
CA THR A 5 -9.47 56.71 12.78
C THR A 5 -10.19 55.51 12.16
N ASP A 6 -11.39 55.30 12.55
CA ASP A 6 -12.65 55.54 11.79
C ASP A 6 -12.92 54.66 10.56
N ASN A 7 -13.95 53.87 10.77
CA ASN A 7 -14.82 53.20 9.78
C ASN A 7 -15.69 54.25 9.07
N PRO A 8 -16.10 54.11 7.81
CA PRO A 8 -17.53 54.15 7.58
C PRO A 8 -18.10 53.02 6.69
N GLU A 9 -19.29 52.67 7.07
CA GLU A 9 -20.28 51.86 6.41
C GLU A 9 -20.59 52.25 4.95
N GLY A 10 -21.02 51.27 4.15
CA GLY A 10 -21.56 51.47 2.83
C GLY A 10 -22.27 50.19 2.35
N GLY A 11 -23.51 50.02 2.80
CA GLY A 11 -24.39 48.99 2.28
C GLY A 11 -24.89 49.30 0.88
N LEU A 12 -25.02 48.30 0.04
CA LEU A 12 -25.96 48.30 -1.10
C LEU A 12 -26.46 46.87 -1.31
N GLY A 13 -27.76 46.69 -1.11
CA GLY A 13 -28.51 45.48 -1.38
C GLY A 13 -28.55 45.14 -2.86
N GLY A 14 -28.25 43.92 -3.19
CA GLY A 14 -28.50 43.30 -4.48
C GLY A 14 -29.66 42.31 -4.38
N PRO A 15 -30.51 42.20 -5.41
CA PRO A 15 -31.75 41.45 -5.34
C PRO A 15 -31.53 39.93 -5.36
N ALA A 16 -32.37 39.20 -4.62
CA ALA A 16 -32.43 37.76 -4.53
C ALA A 16 -32.66 37.08 -5.90
N PRO A 17 -31.99 36.00 -6.24
CA PRO A 17 -32.29 35.23 -7.43
C PRO A 17 -33.60 34.47 -7.28
N ARG A 18 -34.45 34.62 -8.29
CA ARG A 18 -35.73 33.92 -8.48
C ARG A 18 -35.54 32.41 -8.43
N ARG A 19 -36.35 31.75 -7.62
CA ARG A 19 -36.58 30.29 -7.68
C ARG A 19 -37.10 29.94 -9.08
N MET A 20 -36.28 29.17 -9.83
CA MET A 20 -36.79 28.43 -10.98
C MET A 20 -37.38 27.11 -10.48
N ALA A 21 -38.63 26.87 -10.93
CA ALA A 21 -39.38 25.66 -10.64
C ALA A 21 -38.63 24.40 -11.12
N ALA A 22 -38.48 23.46 -10.24
CA ALA A 22 -37.98 22.13 -10.56
C ALA A 22 -39.02 21.38 -11.41
N ASP A 23 -38.67 21.14 -12.65
CA ASP A 23 -39.44 20.26 -13.56
C ASP A 23 -39.22 18.82 -13.11
N ASN A 24 -40.25 18.29 -12.48
CA ASN A 24 -40.27 16.96 -11.87
C ASN A 24 -40.59 15.92 -12.96
N ARG A 25 -39.61 15.62 -13.84
CA ARG A 25 -39.68 14.50 -14.75
C ARG A 25 -38.96 13.30 -14.13
N THR A 26 -39.74 12.38 -13.60
CA THR A 26 -39.34 11.02 -13.27
C THR A 26 -38.66 10.37 -14.49
N PRO A 27 -37.38 9.96 -14.43
CA PRO A 27 -36.79 9.16 -15.49
C PRO A 27 -37.37 7.74 -15.42
N THR A 28 -38.01 7.35 -16.50
CA THR A 28 -38.53 6.04 -16.81
C THR A 28 -37.43 4.98 -16.68
N SER A 29 -37.75 3.91 -15.97
CA SER A 29 -36.92 2.74 -15.68
C SER A 29 -36.64 1.88 -16.93
N ALA A 30 -35.83 2.37 -17.86
CA ALA A 30 -35.39 1.56 -19.01
C ALA A 30 -34.09 2.11 -19.62
N ASP A 31 -33.05 2.22 -18.83
CA ASP A 31 -31.66 2.25 -19.34
C ASP A 31 -30.71 2.02 -18.17
N ARG A 32 -30.67 0.78 -17.68
CA ARG A 32 -29.50 0.34 -16.93
C ARG A 32 -28.51 -0.15 -17.94
N PRO A 33 -27.43 0.61 -18.22
CA PRO A 33 -26.31 0.09 -18.95
C PRO A 33 -25.82 -1.15 -18.19
N GLY A 34 -25.46 -2.16 -18.98
CA GLY A 34 -25.10 -3.49 -18.49
C GLY A 34 -24.17 -3.40 -17.29
N ARG A 35 -24.33 -4.31 -16.35
CA ARG A 35 -23.34 -4.59 -15.32
C ARG A 35 -22.03 -4.89 -16.05
N ASP A 36 -21.24 -3.84 -16.25
CA ASP A 36 -19.83 -4.02 -16.56
C ASP A 36 -19.30 -4.99 -15.49
N LYS A 37 -18.74 -6.09 -15.95
CA LYS A 37 -17.97 -6.99 -15.11
C LYS A 37 -17.01 -6.10 -14.36
N LEU A 38 -17.31 -5.83 -13.08
CA LEU A 38 -16.34 -5.27 -12.15
C LEU A 38 -15.17 -6.24 -12.19
N THR A 39 -14.17 -5.90 -12.99
CA THR A 39 -12.87 -6.54 -12.90
C THR A 39 -12.41 -6.19 -11.50
N LEU A 40 -12.57 -7.10 -10.56
CA LEU A 40 -12.08 -6.96 -9.20
C LEU A 40 -10.57 -6.78 -9.33
N SER A 41 -10.12 -5.54 -9.29
CA SER A 41 -8.70 -5.26 -9.18
C SER A 41 -8.24 -5.70 -7.80
N MET A 42 -7.12 -6.38 -7.74
CA MET A 42 -6.51 -6.76 -6.47
C MET A 42 -6.07 -5.48 -5.73
N GLU A 43 -6.33 -5.40 -4.45
CA GLU A 43 -5.93 -4.31 -3.56
C GLU A 43 -4.67 -4.70 -2.77
N ILE A 44 -3.99 -3.72 -2.15
CA ILE A 44 -2.80 -4.00 -1.36
C ILE A 44 -3.11 -4.93 -0.18
N SER A 45 -4.30 -4.83 0.40
CA SER A 45 -4.78 -5.73 1.45
C SER A 45 -4.83 -7.18 1.02
N ASP A 46 -5.11 -7.46 -0.26
CA ASP A 46 -5.15 -8.83 -0.79
C ASP A 46 -3.76 -9.50 -0.78
N LEU A 47 -2.68 -8.72 -0.92
CA LEU A 47 -1.31 -9.25 -0.79
C LEU A 47 -1.07 -9.82 0.60
N TYR A 48 -1.50 -9.13 1.63
CA TYR A 48 -1.35 -9.57 3.02
C TYR A 48 -2.28 -10.72 3.36
N LEU A 49 -3.56 -10.60 2.99
CA LEU A 49 -4.58 -11.63 3.27
C LEU A 49 -4.23 -12.94 2.58
N GLY A 50 -3.72 -12.88 1.36
CA GLY A 50 -3.36 -14.04 0.57
C GLY A 50 -2.16 -14.81 1.09
N MET A 51 -1.27 -14.18 1.87
CA MET A 51 -0.15 -14.87 2.53
C MET A 51 -0.54 -15.54 3.85
N GLY A 52 -1.68 -15.15 4.44
CA GLY A 52 -2.15 -15.65 5.73
C GLY A 52 -1.49 -14.98 6.95
N GLN A 53 -2.15 -15.09 8.10
CA GLN A 53 -1.78 -14.36 9.31
C GLN A 53 -0.37 -14.68 9.82
N ASP A 54 0.04 -15.95 9.80
CA ASP A 54 1.37 -16.35 10.31
C ASP A 54 2.51 -15.77 9.46
N ALA A 55 2.36 -15.79 8.15
CA ALA A 55 3.35 -15.21 7.24
C ALA A 55 3.38 -13.68 7.37
N PHE A 56 2.21 -13.03 7.46
CA PHE A 56 2.08 -11.62 7.74
C PHE A 56 2.76 -11.22 9.05
N GLU A 57 2.56 -12.00 10.13
CA GLU A 57 3.21 -11.75 11.40
C GLU A 57 4.74 -11.80 11.29
N ARG A 58 5.29 -12.81 10.61
CA ARG A 58 6.74 -12.90 10.34
C ARG A 58 7.24 -11.70 9.52
N LEU A 59 6.48 -11.30 8.50
CA LEU A 59 6.80 -10.15 7.66
C LEU A 59 6.84 -8.86 8.49
N VAL A 60 5.80 -8.55 9.26
CA VAL A 60 5.74 -7.34 10.10
C VAL A 60 6.87 -7.31 11.13
N ARG A 61 7.23 -8.46 11.70
CA ARG A 61 8.35 -8.54 12.66
C ARG A 61 9.72 -8.29 12.04
N SER A 62 9.85 -8.44 10.73
CA SER A 62 11.10 -8.14 10.02
C SER A 62 11.30 -6.64 9.80
N VAL A 63 10.23 -5.84 9.92
CA VAL A 63 10.29 -4.39 9.70
C VAL A 63 11.03 -3.69 10.83
N SER A 64 11.93 -2.78 10.48
CA SER A 64 12.63 -1.99 11.49
C SER A 64 11.67 -1.05 12.21
N ILE A 65 11.82 -0.93 13.54
CA ILE A 65 10.98 -0.05 14.38
C ILE A 65 11.09 1.41 13.93
N GLY A 66 12.28 1.83 13.47
CA GLY A 66 12.48 3.16 12.93
C GLY A 66 11.60 3.43 11.70
N LYS A 67 11.44 2.46 10.81
CA LYS A 67 10.59 2.58 9.62
C LYS A 67 9.11 2.55 9.97
N LEU A 68 8.68 1.67 10.87
CA LEU A 68 7.31 1.69 11.40
C LEU A 68 6.95 3.07 11.99
N LYS A 69 7.91 3.74 12.62
CA LYS A 69 7.74 5.10 13.14
C LYS A 69 7.63 6.13 12.01
N THR A 70 8.50 6.06 11.01
CA THR A 70 8.54 7.00 9.88
C THR A 70 7.20 7.01 9.13
N TYR A 71 6.59 5.85 8.95
CA TYR A 71 5.29 5.68 8.31
C TYR A 71 4.11 5.71 9.29
N GLN A 72 4.29 6.29 10.48
CA GLN A 72 3.26 6.52 11.49
C GLN A 72 2.50 5.25 11.98
N MET A 73 3.08 4.06 11.75
CA MET A 73 2.50 2.80 12.22
C MET A 73 2.39 2.72 13.75
N TYR A 74 3.04 3.65 14.47
CA TYR A 74 3.02 3.72 15.93
C TYR A 74 1.63 4.03 16.52
N GLU A 75 0.72 4.62 15.77
CA GLU A 75 -0.65 4.86 16.24
C GLU A 75 -1.36 3.55 16.58
N GLY A 76 -1.05 2.48 15.86
CA GLY A 76 -1.50 1.13 16.15
C GLY A 76 -0.98 0.58 17.49
N PHE A 77 0.13 1.12 18.03
CA PHE A 77 0.71 0.65 19.29
C PHE A 77 0.00 1.24 20.53
N LYS A 78 -0.71 2.38 20.42
CA LYS A 78 -1.32 3.13 21.54
C LYS A 78 -0.38 3.30 22.74
N VAL A 79 0.91 3.48 22.50
CA VAL A 79 1.92 3.56 23.56
C VAL A 79 2.26 5.02 23.80
N ARG A 80 1.96 5.52 25.00
CA ARG A 80 2.45 6.83 25.48
C ARG A 80 3.97 6.83 25.73
N ALA A 81 4.62 5.67 25.67
CA ALA A 81 6.06 5.56 25.87
C ALA A 81 6.81 6.11 24.65
N HIS A 82 7.97 6.70 24.90
CA HIS A 82 8.89 7.11 23.86
C HIS A 82 9.13 5.95 22.88
N LEU A 83 8.82 6.14 21.60
CA LEU A 83 8.93 5.13 20.53
C LEU A 83 10.35 4.52 20.42
N GLN A 84 11.37 5.20 20.95
CA GLN A 84 12.71 4.66 21.09
C GLN A 84 12.81 3.40 21.97
N LYS A 85 11.79 3.15 22.80
CA LYS A 85 11.71 1.98 23.68
C LYS A 85 10.75 0.88 23.20
N VAL A 86 10.20 0.99 21.99
CA VAL A 86 9.40 -0.08 21.39
C VAL A 86 10.32 -1.26 21.15
N ASN A 87 10.14 -2.32 21.92
CA ASN A 87 10.90 -3.55 21.81
C ASN A 87 10.12 -4.60 21.00
N THR A 88 10.77 -5.72 20.73
CA THR A 88 10.18 -6.84 19.99
C THR A 88 8.87 -7.34 20.61
N GLU A 89 8.72 -7.26 21.94
CA GLU A 89 7.53 -7.72 22.65
C GLU A 89 6.32 -6.81 22.39
N LEU A 90 6.53 -5.48 22.38
CA LEU A 90 5.48 -4.52 22.01
C LEU A 90 5.06 -4.69 20.56
N LEU A 91 6.02 -4.93 19.66
CA LEU A 91 5.71 -5.24 18.27
C LEU A 91 4.84 -6.49 18.16
N ARG A 92 5.19 -7.57 18.86
CA ARG A 92 4.39 -8.81 18.91
C ARG A 92 2.94 -8.54 19.35
N LYS A 93 2.74 -7.72 20.38
CA LYS A 93 1.41 -7.36 20.91
C LYS A 93 0.60 -6.50 19.92
N SER A 94 1.24 -5.88 18.95
CA SER A 94 0.60 -4.97 17.98
C SER A 94 0.23 -5.66 16.67
N VAL A 95 0.88 -6.77 16.31
CA VAL A 95 0.61 -7.51 15.06
C VAL A 95 -0.87 -7.87 14.86
N PRO A 96 -1.63 -8.34 15.87
CA PRO A 96 -3.06 -8.59 15.71
C PRO A 96 -3.88 -7.38 15.30
N ARG A 97 -3.45 -6.17 15.70
CA ARG A 97 -4.12 -4.91 15.32
C ARG A 97 -3.79 -4.54 13.87
N PHE A 98 -2.57 -4.77 13.42
CA PHE A 98 -2.19 -4.57 12.03
C PHE A 98 -2.95 -5.52 11.13
N TRP A 99 -3.05 -6.79 11.53
CA TRP A 99 -3.85 -7.77 10.82
C TRP A 99 -5.32 -7.38 10.72
N ALA A 100 -5.91 -6.89 11.83
CA ALA A 100 -7.31 -6.44 11.83
C ALA A 100 -7.55 -5.30 10.83
N ARG A 101 -6.66 -4.29 10.77
CA ARG A 101 -6.77 -3.19 9.81
C ARG A 101 -6.68 -3.67 8.36
N VAL A 102 -5.76 -4.57 8.09
CA VAL A 102 -5.64 -5.19 6.76
C VAL A 102 -6.91 -6.00 6.41
N ALA A 103 -7.46 -6.74 7.38
CA ALA A 103 -8.69 -7.50 7.19
C ALA A 103 -9.93 -6.61 6.97
N GLU A 104 -9.94 -5.40 7.54
CA GLU A 104 -10.93 -4.35 7.31
C GLU A 104 -10.71 -3.60 5.99
N ARG A 105 -9.68 -3.98 5.20
CA ARG A 105 -9.29 -3.35 3.94
C ARG A 105 -8.97 -1.86 4.08
N ASP A 106 -8.24 -1.50 5.12
CA ASP A 106 -7.66 -0.17 5.29
C ASP A 106 -6.48 -0.01 4.32
N GLU A 107 -6.79 0.44 3.09
CA GLU A 107 -5.83 0.53 1.99
C GLU A 107 -4.72 1.55 2.24
N ASP A 108 -5.02 2.66 2.92
CA ASP A 108 -4.00 3.66 3.27
C ASP A 108 -3.00 3.06 4.25
N PHE A 109 -3.49 2.38 5.29
CA PHE A 109 -2.63 1.63 6.21
C PHE A 109 -1.84 0.53 5.48
N GLY A 110 -2.48 -0.20 4.59
CA GLY A 110 -1.85 -1.26 3.80
C GLY A 110 -0.68 -0.74 2.98
N ARG A 111 -0.83 0.40 2.32
CA ARG A 111 0.23 1.06 1.52
C ARG A 111 1.37 1.56 2.38
N ASP A 112 1.06 2.23 3.50
CA ASP A 112 2.08 2.72 4.43
C ASP A 112 2.88 1.55 5.03
N LEU A 113 2.22 0.45 5.37
CA LEU A 113 2.87 -0.76 5.85
C LEU A 113 3.77 -1.38 4.76
N ALA A 114 3.31 -1.43 3.50
CA ALA A 114 4.12 -1.90 2.38
C ALA A 114 5.40 -1.06 2.24
N GLN A 115 5.28 0.26 2.26
CA GLN A 115 6.44 1.15 2.21
C GLN A 115 7.41 0.90 3.39
N ALA A 116 6.89 0.75 4.61
CA ALA A 116 7.72 0.44 5.78
C ALA A 116 8.48 -0.89 5.62
N ILE A 117 7.83 -1.92 5.06
CA ILE A 117 8.43 -3.22 4.76
C ILE A 117 9.54 -3.06 3.72
N LEU A 118 9.22 -2.47 2.57
CA LEU A 118 10.16 -2.34 1.45
C LEU A 118 11.40 -1.54 1.84
N VAL A 119 11.23 -0.38 2.46
CA VAL A 119 12.35 0.47 2.90
C VAL A 119 13.18 -0.17 4.03
N SER A 120 12.63 -1.15 4.74
CA SER A 120 13.39 -1.93 5.73
C SER A 120 14.29 -2.99 5.10
N HIS A 121 14.06 -3.33 3.84
CA HIS A 121 14.70 -4.46 3.15
C HIS A 121 15.33 -4.07 1.80
N LEU A 122 15.89 -2.87 1.72
CA LEU A 122 16.51 -2.36 0.49
C LEU A 122 17.65 -3.25 -0.03
N GLU A 123 18.36 -3.95 0.84
CA GLU A 123 19.39 -4.92 0.41
C GLU A 123 18.80 -6.05 -0.46
N MET A 124 17.66 -6.60 -0.03
CA MET A 124 16.98 -7.63 -0.82
C MET A 124 16.48 -7.06 -2.15
N ILE A 125 15.84 -5.89 -2.11
CA ILE A 125 15.29 -5.22 -3.29
C ILE A 125 16.40 -4.95 -4.31
N THR A 126 17.51 -4.35 -3.87
CA THR A 126 18.68 -4.07 -4.70
C THR A 126 19.20 -5.36 -5.35
N ALA A 127 19.39 -6.43 -4.57
CA ALA A 127 19.88 -7.69 -5.10
C ALA A 127 18.94 -8.32 -6.15
N ILE A 128 17.62 -8.18 -5.96
CA ILE A 128 16.63 -8.68 -6.94
C ILE A 128 16.62 -7.82 -8.20
N LEU A 129 16.66 -6.49 -8.07
CA LEU A 129 16.68 -5.59 -9.23
C LEU A 129 17.97 -5.77 -10.06
N ASP A 130 19.13 -5.93 -9.40
CA ASP A 130 20.39 -6.28 -10.06
C ASP A 130 20.28 -7.61 -10.82
N PHE A 131 19.70 -8.63 -10.20
CA PHE A 131 19.49 -9.94 -10.82
C PHE A 131 18.57 -9.87 -12.05
N LEU A 132 17.55 -9.01 -12.01
CA LEU A 132 16.65 -8.76 -13.14
C LEU A 132 17.28 -7.85 -14.21
N GLY A 133 18.40 -7.20 -13.90
CA GLY A 133 19.04 -6.22 -14.78
C GLY A 133 18.26 -4.90 -14.88
N ALA A 134 17.35 -4.65 -13.93
CA ALA A 134 16.54 -3.44 -13.92
C ALA A 134 17.34 -2.25 -13.36
N PRO A 135 17.47 -1.13 -14.09
CA PRO A 135 18.14 0.06 -13.58
C PRO A 135 17.47 0.62 -12.32
N HIS A 136 18.26 0.86 -11.30
CA HIS A 136 17.75 1.38 -10.04
C HIS A 136 18.78 2.22 -9.29
N GLU A 137 18.32 3.07 -8.38
CA GLU A 137 19.13 3.82 -7.43
C GLU A 137 18.79 3.34 -6.00
N ASN A 138 19.71 2.57 -5.40
CA ASN A 138 19.54 2.04 -4.03
C ASN A 138 18.21 1.29 -3.79
N GLY A 139 17.74 0.51 -4.76
CA GLY A 139 16.50 -0.26 -4.66
C GLY A 139 15.24 0.48 -5.13
N PHE A 140 15.38 1.71 -5.62
CA PHE A 140 14.28 2.45 -6.24
C PHE A 140 14.50 2.50 -7.75
N PHE A 141 13.45 2.25 -8.53
CA PHE A 141 13.55 2.37 -9.97
C PHE A 141 14.02 3.76 -10.38
N ALA A 142 14.86 3.82 -11.41
CA ALA A 142 15.31 5.10 -11.96
C ALA A 142 14.10 5.90 -12.45
N LYS A 143 14.17 7.22 -12.30
CA LYS A 143 13.10 8.12 -12.71
C LYS A 143 12.80 7.93 -14.20
N ASP A 144 11.53 7.92 -14.54
CA ASP A 144 11.02 7.79 -15.92
C ASP A 144 11.36 6.45 -16.62
N MET A 145 11.80 5.43 -15.87
CA MET A 145 12.07 4.08 -16.40
C MET A 145 10.81 3.23 -16.36
N ASP A 146 10.50 2.55 -17.47
CA ASP A 146 9.50 1.47 -17.48
C ASP A 146 10.18 0.16 -17.02
N PRO A 147 9.77 -0.41 -15.86
CA PRO A 147 10.36 -1.64 -15.36
C PRO A 147 9.86 -2.90 -16.09
N LYS A 148 8.76 -2.84 -16.83
CA LYS A 148 8.11 -4.00 -17.46
C LYS A 148 9.03 -4.82 -18.36
N PRO A 149 9.92 -4.24 -19.19
CA PRO A 149 10.83 -5.01 -20.05
C PRO A 149 11.77 -5.94 -19.28
N PHE A 150 12.03 -5.68 -17.99
CA PHE A 150 12.90 -6.50 -17.15
C PHE A 150 12.16 -7.64 -16.45
N LEU A 151 10.82 -7.57 -16.43
CA LEU A 151 9.94 -8.59 -15.87
C LEU A 151 9.50 -9.57 -16.97
N THR A 152 10.47 -10.27 -17.55
CA THR A 152 10.23 -11.25 -18.64
C THR A 152 9.51 -12.50 -18.11
N GLU A 153 8.85 -13.26 -18.98
CA GLU A 153 8.12 -14.47 -18.62
C GLU A 153 8.88 -15.37 -17.63
N GLY A 154 8.22 -15.82 -16.57
CA GLY A 154 8.79 -16.66 -15.51
C GLY A 154 9.82 -15.96 -14.62
N TRP A 155 9.87 -14.64 -14.60
CA TRP A 155 10.77 -13.88 -13.73
C TRP A 155 10.52 -14.18 -12.25
N GLU A 156 9.27 -14.41 -11.86
CA GLU A 156 8.87 -14.70 -10.48
C GLU A 156 9.56 -15.98 -9.96
N ASP A 157 9.49 -17.05 -10.75
CA ASP A 157 10.11 -18.33 -10.41
C ASP A 157 11.63 -18.21 -10.36
N ARG A 158 12.25 -17.49 -11.30
CA ARG A 158 13.70 -17.24 -11.30
C ARG A 158 14.14 -16.48 -10.07
N VAL A 159 13.43 -15.42 -9.69
CA VAL A 159 13.70 -14.65 -8.48
C VAL A 159 13.51 -15.54 -7.24
N TYR A 160 12.38 -16.24 -7.14
CA TYR A 160 12.10 -17.09 -5.99
C TYR A 160 13.19 -18.16 -5.81
N GLN A 161 13.53 -18.91 -6.85
CA GLN A 161 14.55 -19.96 -6.77
C GLN A 161 15.95 -19.42 -6.42
N SER A 162 16.31 -18.24 -6.93
CA SER A 162 17.63 -17.64 -6.68
C SER A 162 17.79 -17.08 -5.28
N PHE A 163 16.69 -16.66 -4.64
CA PHE A 163 16.77 -15.88 -3.38
C PHE A 163 16.12 -16.55 -2.17
N ARG A 164 15.36 -17.65 -2.33
CA ARG A 164 14.62 -18.31 -1.23
C ARG A 164 15.49 -18.78 -0.07
N GLU A 165 16.77 -19.09 -0.32
CA GLU A 165 17.71 -19.52 0.73
C GLU A 165 18.42 -18.32 1.38
N ARG A 166 18.42 -17.16 0.71
CA ARG A 166 19.10 -15.95 1.19
C ARG A 166 18.19 -15.07 2.02
N PHE A 167 16.88 -14.99 1.67
CA PHE A 167 15.94 -14.11 2.32
C PHE A 167 14.72 -14.87 2.85
N PRO A 168 14.07 -14.36 3.94
CA PRO A 168 12.86 -14.97 4.47
C PRO A 168 11.76 -15.09 3.42
N GLU A 169 11.19 -16.27 3.27
CA GLU A 169 10.18 -16.55 2.26
C GLU A 169 8.98 -15.57 2.27
N PRO A 170 8.37 -15.24 3.44
CA PRO A 170 7.26 -14.28 3.46
C PRO A 170 7.62 -12.91 2.88
N LEU A 171 8.85 -12.45 3.11
CA LEU A 171 9.33 -11.19 2.59
C LEU A 171 9.56 -11.26 1.07
N LEU A 172 10.18 -12.34 0.60
CA LEU A 172 10.44 -12.55 -0.82
C LEU A 172 9.13 -12.65 -1.61
N LEU A 173 8.17 -13.44 -1.13
CA LEU A 173 6.85 -13.58 -1.76
C LEU A 173 6.06 -12.28 -1.72
N PHE A 174 6.14 -11.53 -0.63
CA PHE A 174 5.53 -10.20 -0.55
C PHE A 174 6.07 -9.29 -1.64
N TYR A 175 7.39 -9.20 -1.80
CA TYR A 175 8.01 -8.31 -2.78
C TYR A 175 7.68 -8.72 -4.23
N VAL A 176 7.76 -10.01 -4.55
CA VAL A 176 7.39 -10.52 -5.89
C VAL A 176 5.93 -10.17 -6.21
N ASN A 177 5.01 -10.41 -5.27
CA ASN A 177 3.60 -10.10 -5.45
C ASN A 177 3.33 -8.59 -5.52
N HIS A 178 4.08 -7.78 -4.76
CA HIS A 178 3.99 -6.33 -4.82
C HIS A 178 4.40 -5.80 -6.21
N LEU A 179 5.50 -6.28 -6.79
CA LEU A 179 5.90 -5.91 -8.14
C LEU A 179 4.85 -6.32 -9.19
N ARG A 180 4.30 -7.53 -9.07
CA ARG A 180 3.23 -8.00 -9.96
C ARG A 180 1.98 -7.12 -9.89
N TRP A 181 1.57 -6.80 -8.68
CA TRP A 181 0.40 -5.95 -8.43
C TRP A 181 0.61 -4.52 -8.94
N GLU A 182 1.69 -3.89 -8.56
CA GLU A 182 1.96 -2.48 -8.86
C GLU A 182 2.32 -2.23 -10.32
N LEU A 183 3.16 -3.09 -10.91
CA LEU A 183 3.71 -2.86 -12.24
C LEU A 183 2.94 -3.58 -13.35
N LEU A 184 2.40 -4.75 -13.07
CA LEU A 184 1.73 -5.59 -14.07
C LEU A 184 0.21 -5.59 -13.92
N GLY A 185 -0.34 -4.99 -12.85
CA GLY A 185 -1.77 -5.01 -12.57
C GLY A 185 -2.31 -6.44 -12.34
N ALA A 186 -1.48 -7.32 -11.76
CA ALA A 186 -1.88 -8.69 -11.53
C ALA A 186 -3.10 -8.76 -10.60
N THR A 187 -4.01 -9.66 -10.92
CA THR A 187 -5.24 -9.92 -10.15
C THR A 187 -5.16 -11.19 -9.30
N GLU A 188 -4.05 -11.92 -9.40
CA GLU A 188 -3.81 -13.16 -8.68
C GLU A 188 -2.41 -13.16 -8.08
N LEU A 189 -2.29 -13.78 -6.89
CA LEU A 189 -1.01 -13.90 -6.21
C LEU A 189 -0.15 -14.99 -6.88
N TYR A 190 1.12 -14.67 -7.07
CA TYR A 190 2.13 -15.67 -7.36
C TYR A 190 2.31 -16.60 -6.16
N ARG A 191 2.31 -17.88 -6.43
CA ARG A 191 2.63 -18.95 -5.47
C ARG A 191 3.67 -19.87 -6.11
N PRO A 192 4.83 -20.07 -5.48
CA PRO A 192 5.85 -20.94 -6.04
C PRO A 192 5.29 -22.35 -6.15
N VAL A 193 5.57 -22.99 -7.27
CA VAL A 193 5.28 -24.41 -7.44
C VAL A 193 6.21 -25.16 -6.48
N SER A 194 5.63 -25.84 -5.50
CA SER A 194 6.43 -26.74 -4.64
C SER A 194 7.15 -27.74 -5.54
N PRO A 195 8.49 -27.93 -5.41
CA PRO A 195 9.14 -29.00 -6.12
C PRO A 195 8.43 -30.30 -5.73
N SER A 196 7.77 -30.92 -6.73
CA SER A 196 7.19 -32.24 -6.54
C SER A 196 8.28 -33.12 -5.96
N ALA A 197 8.05 -33.67 -4.78
CA ALA A 197 8.97 -34.62 -4.16
C ALA A 197 9.14 -35.81 -5.16
N ALA A 198 10.27 -35.78 -5.85
CA ALA A 198 10.68 -36.90 -6.72
C ALA A 198 11.28 -38.00 -5.90
#